data_04f630eeedbaf7f8a05035bdf31a0c2b
#
_entry.id   04f630eeedbaf7f8a05035bdf31a0c2b
#
_cell.length_a   1.000
_cell.length_b   1.000
_cell.length_c   1.000
_cell.angle_alpha   90.00
_cell.angle_beta   90.00
_cell.angle_gamma   90.00
#
_symmetry.space_group_name_H-M   'P 1'
#
loop_
_entity.id
_entity.type
_entity.pdbx_description
1 polymer ?
#
loop_
_entity_poly.entity_id
_entity_poly.type
_entity_poly.pdbx_seq_one_letter_code
_entity_poly.pdbx_strand_id
1 'polypeptide(L)'
;MSKKMLICIFTGFSSGLPLYILISLLPAWLRSEGVNLKAIGLFALINLPFTWKFLWAPLFDRYTPPLGRRRGWLLITQLLLLISIPAFGFFKPQLDIWTIAYLATVVAFFSACQDIVLDAYRRELLIDTELGLGNAVHVNAYKIAGLVPGSLSLILADHMAWSSVFLITALFMLPGLIMTLLVTEPLLKNGAPKTLRAAVVEPFKEFIGRNGIKSALLILAFIFLYKLGDSMATALATPFYLDMGYSKTEIGLIAKNAGLWPSVIGGLLGGAWMIRLGINRSLWIFGAVQMIAILGFAWLATASHNIPLLGLVIGVEAFGVGLGTAAFVAYIAHTTHPLYTATQFALFTSLAAVPRTFANAATGYMVENLGWFQFFILCFLLAIPGMLLLLKIAPWNTTAEARTEL
;
A
#
# COMPACT_ATOMS: atom_id res chain seq x y z
N MET A 1 4.58 -12.97 -24.24
CA MET A 1 4.56 -11.78 -23.35
C MET A 1 5.49 -10.74 -23.95
N SER A 2 5.06 -9.49 -24.13
CA SER A 2 5.94 -8.46 -24.71
C SER A 2 7.08 -8.08 -23.75
N LYS A 3 8.22 -7.60 -24.28
CA LYS A 3 9.36 -7.11 -23.48
C LYS A 3 8.92 -6.06 -22.45
N LYS A 4 7.98 -5.18 -22.84
CA LYS A 4 7.44 -4.14 -21.96
C LYS A 4 6.66 -4.72 -20.77
N MET A 5 5.85 -5.77 -20.97
CA MET A 5 5.12 -6.43 -19.88
C MET A 5 6.07 -7.14 -18.91
N LEU A 6 7.15 -7.73 -19.42
CA LEU A 6 8.21 -8.29 -18.56
C LEU A 6 8.86 -7.21 -17.69
N ILE A 7 9.15 -6.05 -18.26
CA ILE A 7 9.65 -4.88 -17.51
C ILE A 7 8.63 -4.47 -16.43
N CYS A 8 7.33 -4.47 -16.74
CA CYS A 8 6.28 -4.16 -15.76
C CYS A 8 6.25 -5.14 -14.57
N ILE A 9 6.55 -6.43 -14.80
CA ILE A 9 6.69 -7.41 -13.71
C ILE A 9 7.86 -7.02 -12.80
N PHE A 10 9.05 -6.78 -13.35
CA PHE A 10 10.22 -6.44 -12.54
C PHE A 10 10.07 -5.10 -11.83
N THR A 11 9.46 -4.10 -12.47
CA THR A 11 9.18 -2.81 -11.83
C THR A 11 8.19 -2.95 -10.69
N GLY A 12 7.13 -3.74 -10.84
CA GLY A 12 6.17 -4.02 -9.79
C GLY A 12 6.79 -4.77 -8.63
N PHE A 13 7.54 -5.82 -8.91
CA PHE A 13 8.24 -6.61 -7.90
C PHE A 13 9.24 -5.76 -7.10
N SER A 14 10.08 -4.98 -7.78
CA SER A 14 11.07 -4.11 -7.12
C SER A 14 10.44 -3.00 -6.28
N SER A 15 9.29 -2.47 -6.70
CA SER A 15 8.53 -1.47 -5.95
C SER A 15 7.92 -2.08 -4.68
N GLY A 16 7.31 -3.26 -4.77
CA GLY A 16 6.62 -3.90 -3.66
C GLY A 16 7.55 -4.43 -2.56
N LEU A 17 8.70 -5.00 -2.93
CA LEU A 17 9.56 -5.73 -2.00
C LEU A 17 9.98 -4.88 -0.78
N PRO A 18 10.56 -3.68 -0.90
CA PRO A 18 10.98 -2.88 0.26
C PRO A 18 9.81 -2.45 1.14
N LEU A 19 8.67 -2.10 0.54
CA LEU A 19 7.48 -1.74 1.31
C LEU A 19 7.01 -2.92 2.17
N TYR A 20 6.90 -4.12 1.59
CA TYR A 20 6.47 -5.29 2.35
C TYR A 20 7.48 -5.74 3.40
N ILE A 21 8.78 -5.45 3.24
CA ILE A 21 9.76 -5.61 4.32
C ILE A 21 9.36 -4.72 5.51
N LEU A 22 9.04 -3.45 5.26
CA LEU A 22 8.70 -2.49 6.31
C LEU A 22 7.37 -2.77 7.00
N ILE A 23 6.35 -3.21 6.25
CA ILE A 23 5.00 -3.40 6.80
C ILE A 23 4.69 -4.84 7.23
N SER A 24 5.53 -5.80 6.88
CA SER A 24 5.31 -7.23 7.17
C SER A 24 6.45 -7.87 7.95
N LEU A 25 7.66 -7.86 7.39
CA LEU A 25 8.81 -8.53 7.99
C LEU A 25 9.33 -7.80 9.23
N LEU A 26 9.47 -6.48 9.15
CA LEU A 26 9.98 -5.65 10.24
C LEU A 26 9.09 -5.75 11.50
N PRO A 27 7.75 -5.57 11.45
CA PRO A 27 6.89 -5.77 12.61
C PRO A 27 6.95 -7.20 13.18
N ALA A 28 7.06 -8.22 12.33
CA ALA A 28 7.20 -9.60 12.76
C ALA A 28 8.51 -9.84 13.53
N TRP A 29 9.63 -9.34 12.98
CA TRP A 29 10.94 -9.39 13.66
C TRP A 29 10.92 -8.69 15.01
N LEU A 30 10.44 -7.44 15.06
CA LEU A 30 10.36 -6.68 16.31
C LEU A 30 9.51 -7.42 17.36
N ARG A 31 8.37 -7.98 16.95
CA ARG A 31 7.49 -8.71 17.86
C ARG A 31 8.11 -10.01 18.35
N SER A 32 8.74 -10.79 17.49
CA SER A 32 9.42 -12.04 17.86
C SER A 32 10.62 -11.83 18.81
N GLU A 33 11.23 -10.64 18.77
CA GLU A 33 12.31 -10.24 19.68
C GLU A 33 11.79 -9.54 20.94
N GLY A 34 10.47 -9.56 21.20
CA GLY A 34 9.86 -9.08 22.44
C GLY A 34 9.62 -7.58 22.52
N VAL A 35 9.68 -6.84 21.40
CA VAL A 35 9.33 -5.41 21.38
C VAL A 35 7.84 -5.23 21.65
N ASN A 36 7.46 -4.24 22.46
CA ASN A 36 6.08 -3.97 22.81
C ASN A 36 5.27 -3.43 21.61
N LEU A 37 3.95 -3.65 21.64
CA LEU A 37 3.04 -3.29 20.56
C LEU A 37 2.96 -1.77 20.32
N LYS A 38 3.12 -0.95 21.36
CA LYS A 38 3.15 0.52 21.23
C LYS A 38 4.29 0.97 20.32
N ALA A 39 5.50 0.45 20.57
CA ALA A 39 6.66 0.76 19.75
C ALA A 39 6.46 0.27 18.31
N ILE A 40 5.94 -0.96 18.11
CA ILE A 40 5.66 -1.51 16.78
C ILE A 40 4.60 -0.65 16.04
N GLY A 41 3.54 -0.21 16.73
CA GLY A 41 2.53 0.67 16.16
C GLY A 41 3.13 1.99 15.68
N LEU A 42 4.03 2.60 16.47
CA LEU A 42 4.73 3.84 16.08
C LEU A 42 5.60 3.68 14.83
N PHE A 43 6.07 2.47 14.53
CA PHE A 43 6.79 2.18 13.27
C PHE A 43 5.93 2.43 12.02
N ALA A 44 4.61 2.54 12.13
CA ALA A 44 3.78 2.99 11.00
C ALA A 44 4.16 4.39 10.49
N LEU A 45 4.73 5.26 11.35
CA LEU A 45 5.22 6.60 10.98
C LEU A 45 6.41 6.55 10.00
N ILE A 46 7.13 5.44 9.96
CA ILE A 46 8.22 5.20 8.98
C ILE A 46 7.71 5.28 7.53
N ASN A 47 6.41 5.06 7.31
CA ASN A 47 5.80 5.18 5.99
C ASN A 47 5.50 6.64 5.55
N LEU A 48 5.80 7.65 6.37
CA LEU A 48 5.66 9.07 6.00
C LEU A 48 6.29 9.42 4.65
N PRO A 49 7.49 8.93 4.27
CA PRO A 49 8.04 9.20 2.95
C PRO A 49 7.11 8.84 1.79
N PHE A 50 6.36 7.74 1.88
CA PHE A 50 5.41 7.37 0.82
C PHE A 50 4.23 8.34 0.70
N THR A 51 3.83 8.96 1.82
CA THR A 51 2.75 9.96 1.86
C THR A 51 3.21 11.31 1.31
N TRP A 52 4.47 11.69 1.57
CA TRP A 52 5.01 13.01 1.22
C TRP A 52 5.89 13.00 -0.04
N LYS A 53 6.00 11.87 -0.73
CA LYS A 53 6.90 11.69 -1.89
C LYS A 53 6.69 12.71 -3.01
N PHE A 54 5.51 13.31 -3.14
CA PHE A 54 5.23 14.36 -4.12
C PHE A 54 6.08 15.63 -3.91
N LEU A 55 6.59 15.89 -2.69
CA LEU A 55 7.39 17.08 -2.39
C LEU A 55 8.76 17.08 -3.07
N TRP A 56 9.39 15.90 -3.20
CA TRP A 56 10.72 15.76 -3.80
C TRP A 56 10.72 15.09 -5.17
N ALA A 57 9.56 14.63 -5.65
CA ALA A 57 9.43 14.04 -6.99
C ALA A 57 10.03 14.93 -8.11
N PRO A 58 9.91 16.27 -8.10
CA PRO A 58 10.53 17.13 -9.11
C PRO A 58 12.06 17.04 -9.20
N LEU A 59 12.74 16.60 -8.13
CA LEU A 59 14.20 16.44 -8.16
C LEU A 59 14.61 15.34 -9.15
N PHE A 60 13.83 14.26 -9.26
CA PHE A 60 14.08 13.14 -10.17
C PHE A 60 13.77 13.47 -11.63
N ASP A 61 12.99 14.54 -11.88
CA ASP A 61 12.75 15.05 -13.22
C ASP A 61 13.81 16.06 -13.65
N ARG A 62 14.36 16.83 -12.71
CA ARG A 62 15.32 17.91 -12.99
C ARG A 62 16.75 17.40 -13.12
N TYR A 63 17.17 16.49 -12.26
CA TYR A 63 18.56 16.02 -12.22
C TYR A 63 18.70 14.68 -12.94
N THR A 64 19.69 14.60 -13.84
CA THR A 64 19.96 13.40 -14.64
C THR A 64 21.31 12.81 -14.23
N PRO A 65 21.32 11.63 -13.54
CA PRO A 65 22.55 10.90 -13.26
C PRO A 65 23.22 10.37 -14.54
N PRO A 66 24.48 9.90 -14.46
CA PRO A 66 25.28 9.50 -15.64
C PRO A 66 24.65 8.42 -16.52
N LEU A 67 23.85 7.50 -15.95
CA LEU A 67 23.19 6.40 -16.69
C LEU A 67 21.82 6.74 -17.28
N GLY A 68 21.43 8.02 -17.23
CA GLY A 68 20.14 8.48 -17.68
C GLY A 68 19.21 8.92 -16.55
N ARG A 69 18.16 9.65 -16.92
CA ARG A 69 17.24 10.27 -15.96
C ARG A 69 16.48 9.25 -15.11
N ARG A 70 15.97 8.19 -15.72
CA ARG A 70 15.22 7.15 -15.00
C ARG A 70 16.15 6.04 -14.52
N ARG A 71 16.93 5.46 -15.41
CA ARG A 71 17.82 4.35 -15.08
C ARG A 71 18.86 4.71 -14.02
N GLY A 72 19.45 5.92 -14.11
CA GLY A 72 20.47 6.36 -13.16
C GLY A 72 19.91 6.48 -11.74
N TRP A 73 18.73 7.09 -11.57
CA TRP A 73 18.06 7.16 -10.26
C TRP A 73 17.59 5.80 -9.75
N LEU A 74 17.07 4.93 -10.63
CA LEU A 74 16.71 3.55 -10.24
C LEU A 74 17.91 2.80 -9.72
N LEU A 75 19.05 2.85 -10.41
CA LEU A 75 20.26 2.17 -9.98
C LEU A 75 20.72 2.68 -8.60
N ILE A 76 20.74 3.99 -8.38
CA ILE A 76 21.14 4.58 -7.10
C ILE A 76 20.21 4.11 -5.98
N THR A 77 18.91 4.22 -6.16
CA THR A 77 17.94 3.84 -5.11
C THR A 77 17.94 2.34 -4.83
N GLN A 78 18.08 1.50 -5.87
CA GLN A 78 18.15 0.04 -5.71
C GLN A 78 19.42 -0.41 -5.01
N LEU A 79 20.57 0.20 -5.30
CA LEU A 79 21.84 -0.10 -4.60
C LEU A 79 21.75 0.32 -3.13
N LEU A 80 21.19 1.50 -2.84
CA LEU A 80 21.00 1.97 -1.47
C LEU A 80 20.06 1.06 -0.68
N LEU A 81 19.00 0.55 -1.31
CA LEU A 81 18.11 -0.44 -0.70
C LEU A 81 18.82 -1.79 -0.49
N LEU A 82 19.56 -2.26 -1.47
CA LEU A 82 20.32 -3.52 -1.38
C LEU A 82 21.34 -3.51 -0.22
N ILE A 83 21.91 -2.36 0.10
CA ILE A 83 22.86 -2.19 1.20
C ILE A 83 22.13 -1.96 2.54
N SER A 84 21.05 -1.17 2.55
CA SER A 84 20.38 -0.78 3.80
C SER A 84 19.50 -1.90 4.37
N ILE A 85 18.91 -2.77 3.55
CA ILE A 85 18.06 -3.86 4.04
C ILE A 85 18.85 -4.89 4.87
N PRO A 86 20.02 -5.42 4.44
CA PRO A 86 20.80 -6.34 5.26
C PRO A 86 21.30 -5.70 6.56
N ALA A 87 21.43 -4.37 6.60
CA ALA A 87 21.93 -3.67 7.79
C ALA A 87 21.01 -3.87 9.02
N PHE A 88 19.72 -4.19 8.85
CA PHE A 88 18.85 -4.57 9.98
C PHE A 88 19.42 -5.74 10.77
N GLY A 89 20.07 -6.69 10.11
CA GLY A 89 20.64 -7.89 10.74
C GLY A 89 21.79 -7.64 11.72
N PHE A 90 22.35 -6.43 11.77
CA PHE A 90 23.43 -6.07 12.72
C PHE A 90 22.89 -5.53 14.05
N PHE A 91 21.60 -5.25 14.17
CA PHE A 91 20.98 -4.62 15.34
C PHE A 91 20.18 -5.61 16.17
N LYS A 92 20.04 -5.30 17.45
CA LYS A 92 19.20 -6.03 18.41
C LYS A 92 17.97 -5.18 18.76
N PRO A 93 16.74 -5.60 18.43
CA PRO A 93 15.52 -4.80 18.59
C PRO A 93 15.31 -4.20 19.97
N GLN A 94 15.64 -4.96 21.03
CA GLN A 94 15.47 -4.50 22.41
C GLN A 94 16.44 -3.39 22.83
N LEU A 95 17.63 -3.32 22.22
CA LEU A 95 18.68 -2.36 22.56
C LEU A 95 18.73 -1.19 21.58
N ASP A 96 18.49 -1.47 20.29
CA ASP A 96 18.78 -0.56 19.18
C ASP A 96 17.51 -0.04 18.50
N ILE A 97 16.37 -0.01 19.19
CA ILE A 97 15.06 0.31 18.60
C ILE A 97 15.05 1.62 17.81
N TRP A 98 15.72 2.66 18.31
CA TRP A 98 15.81 3.95 17.62
C TRP A 98 16.68 3.90 16.37
N THR A 99 17.80 3.17 16.42
CA THR A 99 18.67 2.96 15.24
C THR A 99 17.92 2.18 14.14
N ILE A 100 17.15 1.16 14.54
CA ILE A 100 16.26 0.42 13.65
C ILE A 100 15.19 1.33 13.05
N ALA A 101 14.59 2.23 13.84
CA ALA A 101 13.60 3.19 13.35
C ALA A 101 14.20 4.18 12.33
N TYR A 102 15.41 4.70 12.59
CA TYR A 102 16.11 5.55 11.61
C TYR A 102 16.46 4.79 10.34
N LEU A 103 17.00 3.58 10.46
CA LEU A 103 17.31 2.74 9.30
C LEU A 103 16.05 2.43 8.48
N ALA A 104 14.95 2.09 9.14
CA ALA A 104 13.68 1.81 8.49
C ALA A 104 13.11 3.06 7.77
N THR A 105 13.29 4.25 8.36
CA THR A 105 12.93 5.53 7.71
C THR A 105 13.79 5.77 6.46
N VAL A 106 15.07 5.46 6.50
CA VAL A 106 15.99 5.55 5.34
C VAL A 106 15.56 4.57 4.25
N VAL A 107 15.23 3.32 4.60
CA VAL A 107 14.71 2.32 3.65
C VAL A 107 13.38 2.79 3.05
N ALA A 108 12.46 3.33 3.85
CA ALA A 108 11.18 3.88 3.39
C ALA A 108 11.39 5.05 2.43
N PHE A 109 12.34 5.94 2.72
CA PHE A 109 12.66 7.08 1.86
C PHE A 109 13.21 6.61 0.50
N PHE A 110 14.19 5.70 0.48
CA PHE A 110 14.73 5.17 -0.78
C PHE A 110 13.70 4.37 -1.56
N SER A 111 12.84 3.62 -0.89
CA SER A 111 11.73 2.91 -1.51
C SER A 111 10.71 3.89 -2.14
N ALA A 112 10.34 4.96 -1.44
CA ALA A 112 9.47 6.01 -1.98
C ALA A 112 10.11 6.73 -3.18
N CYS A 113 11.42 6.98 -3.14
CA CYS A 113 12.19 7.52 -4.26
C CYS A 113 12.20 6.57 -5.47
N GLN A 114 12.43 5.28 -5.22
CA GLN A 114 12.37 4.24 -6.25
C GLN A 114 10.98 4.20 -6.90
N ASP A 115 9.90 4.25 -6.12
CA ASP A 115 8.52 4.25 -6.62
C ASP A 115 8.24 5.42 -7.57
N ILE A 116 8.65 6.64 -7.20
CA ILE A 116 8.50 7.82 -8.07
C ILE A 116 9.14 7.55 -9.44
N VAL A 117 10.34 7.02 -9.45
CA VAL A 117 11.10 6.80 -10.69
C VAL A 117 10.54 5.62 -11.50
N LEU A 118 10.12 4.52 -10.83
CA LEU A 118 9.48 3.38 -11.48
C LEU A 118 8.14 3.74 -12.12
N ASP A 119 7.32 4.53 -11.43
CA ASP A 119 6.04 5.02 -11.95
C ASP A 119 6.25 5.88 -13.20
N ALA A 120 7.22 6.79 -13.15
CA ALA A 120 7.56 7.64 -14.28
C ALA A 120 8.16 6.82 -15.44
N TYR A 121 9.08 5.89 -15.16
CA TYR A 121 9.66 5.00 -16.16
C TYR A 121 8.57 4.19 -16.88
N ARG A 122 7.65 3.59 -16.12
CA ARG A 122 6.53 2.81 -16.67
C ARG A 122 5.62 3.66 -17.55
N ARG A 123 5.26 4.88 -17.10
CA ARG A 123 4.43 5.80 -17.88
C ARG A 123 5.09 6.22 -19.20
N GLU A 124 6.40 6.42 -19.19
CA GLU A 124 7.19 6.79 -20.37
C GLU A 124 7.46 5.61 -21.32
N LEU A 125 7.51 4.38 -20.78
CA LEU A 125 7.74 3.14 -21.54
C LEU A 125 6.49 2.70 -22.32
N LEU A 126 5.29 2.86 -21.73
CA LEU A 126 4.04 2.32 -22.25
C LEU A 126 3.31 3.39 -23.09
N ILE A 127 2.75 2.95 -24.23
CA ILE A 127 1.80 3.75 -25.00
C ILE A 127 0.42 3.69 -24.32
N ASP A 128 -0.47 4.63 -24.63
CA ASP A 128 -1.76 4.75 -23.92
C ASP A 128 -2.62 3.49 -23.99
N THR A 129 -2.58 2.74 -25.08
CA THR A 129 -3.28 1.46 -25.24
C THR A 129 -2.71 0.32 -24.38
N GLU A 130 -1.44 0.41 -23.98
CA GLU A 130 -0.76 -0.59 -23.15
C GLU A 130 -0.83 -0.27 -21.65
N LEU A 131 -1.21 0.96 -21.28
CA LEU A 131 -1.19 1.43 -19.89
C LEU A 131 -2.08 0.59 -18.97
N GLY A 132 -3.29 0.22 -19.41
CA GLY A 132 -4.22 -0.57 -18.61
C GLY A 132 -3.61 -1.92 -18.24
N LEU A 133 -3.13 -2.67 -19.24
CA LEU A 133 -2.50 -3.97 -19.03
C LEU A 133 -1.18 -3.85 -18.25
N GLY A 134 -0.34 -2.89 -18.60
CA GLY A 134 0.94 -2.70 -17.94
C GLY A 134 0.80 -2.34 -16.46
N ASN A 135 -0.20 -1.51 -16.10
CA ASN A 135 -0.52 -1.20 -14.71
C ASN A 135 -1.05 -2.42 -13.97
N ALA A 136 -1.95 -3.21 -14.57
CA ALA A 136 -2.45 -4.43 -13.94
C ALA A 136 -1.32 -5.44 -13.67
N VAL A 137 -0.42 -5.66 -14.63
CA VAL A 137 0.75 -6.53 -14.49
C VAL A 137 1.68 -6.02 -13.37
N HIS A 138 1.96 -4.72 -13.34
CA HIS A 138 2.79 -4.10 -12.31
C HIS A 138 2.20 -4.27 -10.91
N VAL A 139 0.90 -3.95 -10.72
CA VAL A 139 0.22 -4.06 -9.42
C VAL A 139 0.17 -5.52 -8.93
N ASN A 140 -0.06 -6.48 -9.82
CA ASN A 140 -0.04 -7.89 -9.44
C ASN A 140 1.38 -8.35 -9.04
N ALA A 141 2.41 -7.97 -9.80
CA ALA A 141 3.79 -8.24 -9.45
C ALA A 141 4.21 -7.58 -8.13
N TYR A 142 3.74 -6.35 -7.87
CA TYR A 142 3.91 -5.64 -6.61
C TYR A 142 3.33 -6.44 -5.42
N LYS A 143 2.10 -6.95 -5.55
CA LYS A 143 1.47 -7.79 -4.51
C LYS A 143 2.23 -9.11 -4.31
N ILE A 144 2.65 -9.77 -5.40
CA ILE A 144 3.41 -11.02 -5.36
C ILE A 144 4.76 -10.83 -4.67
N ALA A 145 5.42 -9.68 -4.85
CA ALA A 145 6.66 -9.37 -4.13
C ALA A 145 6.51 -9.46 -2.62
N GLY A 146 5.32 -9.19 -2.09
CA GLY A 146 5.00 -9.34 -0.66
C GLY A 146 5.12 -10.76 -0.13
N LEU A 147 5.09 -11.78 -0.98
CA LEU A 147 5.32 -13.17 -0.56
C LEU A 147 6.77 -13.41 -0.09
N VAL A 148 7.74 -12.65 -0.60
CA VAL A 148 9.13 -12.78 -0.15
C VAL A 148 9.26 -12.39 1.32
N PRO A 149 9.02 -11.13 1.75
CA PRO A 149 9.15 -10.75 3.16
C PRO A 149 8.03 -11.31 4.05
N GLY A 150 6.84 -11.54 3.50
CA GLY A 150 5.69 -11.97 4.27
C GLY A 150 5.49 -13.48 4.34
N SER A 151 6.17 -14.27 3.51
CA SER A 151 6.10 -15.72 3.52
C SER A 151 7.49 -16.34 3.61
N LEU A 152 8.28 -16.26 2.56
CA LEU A 152 9.60 -16.89 2.50
C LEU A 152 10.51 -16.46 3.66
N SER A 153 10.65 -15.16 3.90
CA SER A 153 11.53 -14.64 4.95
C SER A 153 11.07 -15.04 6.36
N LEU A 154 9.75 -15.16 6.59
CA LEU A 154 9.22 -15.64 7.87
C LEU A 154 9.50 -17.12 8.07
N ILE A 155 9.35 -17.96 7.03
CA ILE A 155 9.72 -19.39 7.09
C ILE A 155 11.20 -19.53 7.39
N LEU A 156 12.05 -18.76 6.72
CA LEU A 156 13.50 -18.78 6.98
C LEU A 156 13.83 -18.35 8.41
N ALA A 157 13.06 -17.40 8.98
CA ALA A 157 13.28 -16.92 10.35
C ALA A 157 12.96 -17.95 11.46
N ASP A 158 12.25 -19.04 11.13
CA ASP A 158 12.09 -20.19 12.05
C ASP A 158 13.33 -21.14 12.03
N HIS A 159 14.19 -21.04 11.01
CA HIS A 159 15.29 -21.97 10.77
C HIS A 159 16.68 -21.33 10.80
N MET A 160 16.79 -20.00 10.72
CA MET A 160 18.08 -19.30 10.70
C MET A 160 18.02 -17.94 11.39
N ALA A 161 19.20 -17.38 11.66
CA ALA A 161 19.32 -16.07 12.30
C ALA A 161 18.75 -14.95 11.44
N TRP A 162 18.17 -13.94 12.06
CA TRP A 162 17.57 -12.76 11.39
C TRP A 162 18.55 -12.02 10.46
N SER A 163 19.85 -11.99 10.80
CA SER A 163 20.89 -11.42 9.93
C SER A 163 20.92 -12.08 8.54
N SER A 164 20.86 -13.42 8.51
CA SER A 164 20.80 -14.20 7.25
C SER A 164 19.47 -14.00 6.54
N VAL A 165 18.36 -13.90 7.27
CA VAL A 165 17.03 -13.64 6.70
C VAL A 165 17.00 -12.30 5.97
N PHE A 166 17.48 -11.21 6.58
CA PHE A 166 17.53 -9.90 5.94
C PHE A 166 18.45 -9.88 4.72
N LEU A 167 19.61 -10.56 4.80
CA LEU A 167 20.53 -10.68 3.67
C LEU A 167 19.86 -11.40 2.48
N ILE A 168 19.26 -12.58 2.72
CA ILE A 168 18.58 -13.35 1.67
C ILE A 168 17.42 -12.54 1.09
N THR A 169 16.62 -11.87 1.95
CA THR A 169 15.51 -11.03 1.50
C THR A 169 15.99 -9.89 0.61
N ALA A 170 17.11 -9.25 0.94
CA ALA A 170 17.71 -8.19 0.13
C ALA A 170 18.16 -8.67 -1.25
N LEU A 171 18.63 -9.91 -1.39
CA LEU A 171 19.04 -10.47 -2.69
C LEU A 171 17.90 -10.51 -3.71
N PHE A 172 16.63 -10.53 -3.27
CA PHE A 172 15.48 -10.40 -4.16
C PHE A 172 15.33 -9.00 -4.80
N MET A 173 16.14 -8.00 -4.42
CA MET A 173 16.29 -6.75 -5.17
C MET A 173 17.10 -6.91 -6.45
N LEU A 174 17.96 -7.94 -6.56
CA LEU A 174 18.84 -8.15 -7.71
C LEU A 174 18.13 -8.27 -9.06
N PRO A 175 16.99 -8.98 -9.20
CA PRO A 175 16.28 -9.02 -10.48
C PRO A 175 15.88 -7.64 -11.00
N GLY A 176 15.44 -6.74 -10.10
CA GLY A 176 15.12 -5.35 -10.45
C GLY A 176 16.35 -4.54 -10.84
N LEU A 177 17.45 -4.71 -10.13
CA LEU A 177 18.72 -4.05 -10.43
C LEU A 177 19.28 -4.52 -11.77
N ILE A 178 19.27 -5.83 -12.04
CA ILE A 178 19.69 -6.40 -13.33
C ILE A 178 18.82 -5.87 -14.46
N MET A 179 17.49 -5.83 -14.26
CA MET A 179 16.55 -5.25 -15.22
C MET A 179 16.92 -3.78 -15.52
N THR A 180 17.20 -2.96 -14.50
CA THR A 180 17.60 -1.56 -14.66
C THR A 180 18.86 -1.38 -15.49
N LEU A 181 19.82 -2.31 -15.39
CA LEU A 181 21.04 -2.31 -16.19
C LEU A 181 20.79 -2.70 -17.66
N LEU A 182 19.85 -3.62 -17.90
CA LEU A 182 19.57 -4.18 -19.23
C LEU A 182 18.56 -3.37 -20.07
N VAL A 183 17.72 -2.54 -19.44
CA VAL A 183 16.72 -1.76 -20.17
C VAL A 183 17.30 -0.48 -20.75
N THR A 184 16.61 0.07 -21.75
CA THR A 184 16.98 1.34 -22.36
C THR A 184 16.30 2.51 -21.64
N GLU A 185 16.95 3.68 -21.64
CA GLU A 185 16.37 4.92 -21.14
C GLU A 185 15.19 5.34 -22.04
N PRO A 186 13.99 5.65 -21.49
CA PRO A 186 12.86 6.14 -22.27
C PRO A 186 13.16 7.52 -22.87
N LEU A 187 12.77 7.72 -24.13
CA LEU A 187 12.89 9.02 -24.80
C LEU A 187 11.82 10.00 -24.27
N LEU A 188 12.24 11.18 -23.90
CA LEU A 188 11.34 12.28 -23.46
C LEU A 188 10.49 12.77 -24.63
N LYS A 189 9.17 12.61 -24.53
CA LYS A 189 8.22 13.21 -25.49
C LYS A 189 7.78 14.63 -25.11
N ASN A 190 7.79 15.00 -23.82
CA ASN A 190 7.39 16.31 -23.32
C ASN A 190 8.35 16.77 -22.21
N GLY A 191 8.68 18.06 -22.20
CA GLY A 191 9.58 18.65 -21.19
C GLY A 191 8.99 18.55 -19.76
N ALA A 192 9.87 18.64 -18.76
CA ALA A 192 9.48 18.64 -17.35
C ALA A 192 8.59 19.84 -16.98
N PRO A 193 7.71 19.74 -15.95
CA PRO A 193 6.92 20.86 -15.43
C PRO A 193 7.81 22.04 -15.06
N LYS A 194 7.44 23.25 -15.50
CA LYS A 194 8.29 24.44 -15.38
C LYS A 194 8.40 24.97 -13.94
N THR A 195 7.40 24.73 -13.07
CA THR A 195 7.42 25.19 -11.67
C THR A 195 6.72 24.22 -10.73
N LEU A 196 7.23 24.11 -9.49
CA LEU A 196 6.62 23.35 -8.39
C LEU A 196 5.21 23.88 -8.04
N ARG A 197 5.00 25.19 -8.13
CA ARG A 197 3.72 25.83 -7.82
C ARG A 197 2.61 25.40 -8.78
N ALA A 198 2.89 25.32 -10.08
CA ALA A 198 1.91 24.86 -11.06
C ALA A 198 1.54 23.39 -10.86
N ALA A 199 2.49 22.54 -10.48
CA ALA A 199 2.25 21.12 -10.29
C ALA A 199 1.43 20.78 -9.05
N VAL A 200 1.40 21.65 -8.03
CA VAL A 200 0.73 21.37 -6.74
C VAL A 200 -0.49 22.26 -6.52
N VAL A 201 -0.40 23.56 -6.77
CA VAL A 201 -1.44 24.52 -6.36
C VAL A 201 -2.65 24.55 -7.31
N GLU A 202 -2.39 24.49 -8.62
CA GLU A 202 -3.48 24.59 -9.61
C GLU A 202 -4.48 23.43 -9.56
N PRO A 203 -4.08 22.17 -9.39
CA PRO A 203 -5.01 21.05 -9.24
C PRO A 203 -5.93 21.17 -8.02
N PHE A 204 -5.44 21.75 -6.91
CA PHE A 204 -6.28 22.01 -5.72
C PHE A 204 -7.29 23.13 -5.96
N LYS A 205 -6.84 24.22 -6.59
CA LYS A 205 -7.73 25.34 -6.93
C LYS A 205 -8.85 24.88 -7.86
N GLU A 206 -8.54 24.07 -8.86
CA GLU A 206 -9.52 23.51 -9.79
C GLU A 206 -10.51 22.60 -9.04
N PHE A 207 -10.02 21.67 -8.21
CA PHE A 207 -10.86 20.74 -7.47
C PHE A 207 -11.84 21.46 -6.52
N ILE A 208 -11.38 22.47 -5.80
CA ILE A 208 -12.21 23.29 -4.91
C ILE A 208 -13.18 24.17 -5.72
N GLY A 209 -12.71 24.77 -6.83
CA GLY A 209 -13.52 25.61 -7.69
C GLY A 209 -14.67 24.86 -8.35
N ARG A 210 -14.42 23.63 -8.82
CA ARG A 210 -15.42 22.77 -9.46
C ARG A 210 -16.49 22.22 -8.49
N ASN A 211 -16.08 21.80 -7.31
CA ASN A 211 -16.97 21.11 -6.37
C ASN A 211 -17.57 22.05 -5.31
N GLY A 212 -17.04 23.26 -5.14
CA GLY A 212 -17.28 24.07 -3.97
C GLY A 212 -16.59 23.51 -2.72
N ILE A 213 -16.21 24.38 -1.78
CA ILE A 213 -15.40 24.00 -0.62
C ILE A 213 -16.05 22.90 0.25
N LYS A 214 -17.38 22.95 0.44
CA LYS A 214 -18.11 21.99 1.27
C LYS A 214 -18.08 20.58 0.68
N SER A 215 -18.37 20.44 -0.61
CA SER A 215 -18.36 19.14 -1.30
C SER A 215 -16.93 18.62 -1.44
N ALA A 216 -15.95 19.50 -1.70
CA ALA A 216 -14.55 19.13 -1.73
C ALA A 216 -14.08 18.52 -0.39
N LEU A 217 -14.42 19.17 0.74
CA LEU A 217 -14.08 18.65 2.08
C LEU A 217 -14.78 17.31 2.39
N LEU A 218 -16.03 17.12 1.97
CA LEU A 218 -16.75 15.83 2.14
C LEU A 218 -16.07 14.72 1.34
N ILE A 219 -15.62 14.98 0.11
CA ILE A 219 -14.88 14.02 -0.72
C ILE A 219 -13.56 13.67 -0.06
N LEU A 220 -12.80 14.66 0.42
CA LEU A 220 -11.52 14.43 1.11
C LEU A 220 -11.72 13.64 2.41
N ALA A 221 -12.75 13.97 3.20
CA ALA A 221 -13.11 13.23 4.41
C ALA A 221 -13.47 11.77 4.10
N PHE A 222 -14.20 11.53 3.01
CA PHE A 222 -14.52 10.17 2.56
C PHE A 222 -13.26 9.40 2.15
N ILE A 223 -12.37 10.00 1.37
CA ILE A 223 -11.11 9.37 0.94
C ILE A 223 -10.28 8.95 2.16
N PHE A 224 -10.27 9.77 3.21
CA PHE A 224 -9.59 9.46 4.46
C PHE A 224 -10.29 8.35 5.25
N LEU A 225 -11.61 8.46 5.47
CA LEU A 225 -12.35 7.62 6.42
C LEU A 225 -12.77 6.25 5.86
N TYR A 226 -13.00 6.14 4.54
CA TYR A 226 -13.51 4.91 3.94
C TYR A 226 -12.58 3.70 4.14
N LYS A 227 -11.27 3.94 4.19
CA LYS A 227 -10.25 2.90 4.41
C LYS A 227 -9.67 2.88 5.82
N LEU A 228 -10.17 3.73 6.72
CA LEU A 228 -9.60 3.88 8.06
C LEU A 228 -9.71 2.61 8.89
N GLY A 229 -10.92 2.05 9.06
CA GLY A 229 -11.15 0.87 9.88
C GLY A 229 -10.37 -0.34 9.41
N ASP A 230 -10.38 -0.61 8.10
CA ASP A 230 -9.61 -1.67 7.46
C ASP A 230 -8.09 -1.49 7.62
N SER A 231 -7.60 -0.28 7.37
CA SER A 231 -6.19 0.04 7.54
C SER A 231 -5.70 -0.20 8.98
N MET A 232 -6.49 0.19 9.97
CA MET A 232 -6.15 -0.02 11.38
C MET A 232 -6.24 -1.50 11.78
N ALA A 233 -7.27 -2.21 11.33
CA ALA A 233 -7.44 -3.64 11.65
C ALA A 233 -6.27 -4.49 11.14
N THR A 234 -5.70 -4.14 9.99
CA THR A 234 -4.59 -4.88 9.37
C THR A 234 -3.20 -4.34 9.72
N ALA A 235 -3.10 -3.19 10.40
CA ALA A 235 -1.83 -2.56 10.75
C ALA A 235 -0.90 -3.45 11.58
N LEU A 236 -1.47 -4.19 12.52
CA LEU A 236 -0.76 -5.11 13.42
C LEU A 236 -1.11 -6.59 13.13
N ALA A 237 -1.49 -6.93 11.90
CA ALA A 237 -1.93 -8.28 11.55
C ALA A 237 -0.90 -9.36 11.92
N THR A 238 0.37 -9.18 11.54
CA THR A 238 1.41 -10.18 11.85
C THR A 238 1.69 -10.27 13.36
N PRO A 239 1.87 -9.17 14.13
CA PRO A 239 1.91 -9.23 15.59
C PRO A 239 0.71 -9.92 16.22
N PHE A 240 -0.51 -9.65 15.73
CA PHE A 240 -1.73 -10.32 16.20
C PHE A 240 -1.66 -11.83 16.04
N TYR A 241 -1.25 -12.33 14.88
CA TYR A 241 -1.14 -13.77 14.65
C TYR A 241 -0.10 -14.42 15.57
N LEU A 242 1.04 -13.75 15.81
CA LEU A 242 2.05 -14.22 16.76
C LEU A 242 1.50 -14.28 18.19
N ASP A 243 0.75 -13.27 18.62
CA ASP A 243 0.14 -13.22 19.94
C ASP A 243 -0.95 -14.30 20.14
N MET A 244 -1.62 -14.72 19.04
CA MET A 244 -2.56 -15.83 19.04
C MET A 244 -1.87 -17.21 19.01
N GLY A 245 -0.54 -17.26 19.05
CA GLY A 245 0.26 -18.49 19.14
C GLY A 245 0.57 -19.15 17.80
N TYR A 246 0.32 -18.48 16.66
CA TYR A 246 0.71 -19.02 15.35
C TYR A 246 2.22 -18.84 15.12
N SER A 247 2.87 -19.89 14.63
CA SER A 247 4.29 -19.85 14.26
C SER A 247 4.53 -18.95 13.03
N LYS A 248 5.78 -18.49 12.87
CA LYS A 248 6.16 -17.71 11.70
C LYS A 248 5.95 -18.47 10.40
N THR A 249 6.18 -19.78 10.41
CA THR A 249 5.94 -20.66 9.26
C THR A 249 4.45 -20.74 8.91
N GLU A 250 3.55 -20.91 9.89
CA GLU A 250 2.10 -20.91 9.66
C GLU A 250 1.63 -19.57 9.11
N ILE A 251 2.13 -18.45 9.65
CA ILE A 251 1.84 -17.11 9.14
C ILE A 251 2.32 -16.97 7.69
N GLY A 252 3.54 -17.41 7.40
CA GLY A 252 4.14 -17.35 6.06
C GLY A 252 3.37 -18.19 5.03
N LEU A 253 2.97 -19.40 5.36
CA LEU A 253 2.28 -20.30 4.44
C LEU A 253 0.78 -20.03 4.34
N ILE A 254 0.12 -19.80 5.47
CA ILE A 254 -1.35 -19.70 5.51
C ILE A 254 -1.80 -18.24 5.39
N ALA A 255 -1.37 -17.38 6.34
CA ALA A 255 -1.89 -16.03 6.43
C ALA A 255 -1.55 -15.19 5.19
N LYS A 256 -0.33 -15.33 4.66
CA LYS A 256 0.09 -14.53 3.49
C LYS A 256 -0.56 -14.99 2.19
N ASN A 257 -0.74 -16.29 1.99
CA ASN A 257 -1.45 -16.81 0.82
C ASN A 257 -2.96 -16.56 0.90
N ALA A 258 -3.58 -16.74 2.08
CA ALA A 258 -4.97 -16.40 2.31
C ALA A 258 -5.24 -14.89 2.16
N GLY A 259 -4.27 -14.03 2.46
CA GLY A 259 -4.38 -12.59 2.24
C GLY A 259 -4.21 -12.18 0.77
N LEU A 260 -3.28 -12.82 0.04
CA LEU A 260 -2.95 -12.41 -1.32
C LEU A 260 -4.02 -12.82 -2.34
N TRP A 261 -4.28 -14.14 -2.46
CA TRP A 261 -5.09 -14.65 -3.56
C TRP A 261 -6.55 -14.18 -3.51
N PRO A 262 -7.25 -14.22 -2.36
CA PRO A 262 -8.59 -13.65 -2.26
C PRO A 262 -8.62 -12.14 -2.56
N SER A 263 -7.60 -11.38 -2.16
CA SER A 263 -7.51 -9.94 -2.48
C SER A 263 -7.38 -9.68 -3.99
N VAL A 264 -6.60 -10.50 -4.70
CA VAL A 264 -6.50 -10.41 -6.17
C VAL A 264 -7.82 -10.78 -6.83
N ILE A 265 -8.43 -11.89 -6.42
CA ILE A 265 -9.73 -12.35 -6.94
C ILE A 265 -10.82 -11.31 -6.64
N GLY A 266 -10.88 -10.80 -5.41
CA GLY A 266 -11.82 -9.75 -5.01
C GLY A 266 -11.67 -8.48 -5.84
N GLY A 267 -10.43 -8.05 -6.12
CA GLY A 267 -10.16 -6.90 -6.98
C GLY A 267 -10.65 -7.09 -8.42
N LEU A 268 -10.41 -8.27 -9.01
CA LEU A 268 -10.86 -8.59 -10.37
C LEU A 268 -12.39 -8.70 -10.46
N LEU A 269 -13.01 -9.44 -9.52
CA LEU A 269 -14.47 -9.56 -9.45
C LEU A 269 -15.15 -8.23 -9.14
N GLY A 270 -14.55 -7.42 -8.26
CA GLY A 270 -15.04 -6.07 -7.96
C GLY A 270 -15.07 -5.19 -9.21
N GLY A 271 -14.01 -5.22 -10.03
CA GLY A 271 -13.97 -4.55 -11.32
C GLY A 271 -15.06 -5.03 -12.28
N ALA A 272 -15.23 -6.35 -12.40
CA ALA A 272 -16.25 -6.94 -13.28
C ALA A 272 -17.69 -6.63 -12.83
N TRP A 273 -17.99 -6.74 -11.53
CA TRP A 273 -19.31 -6.43 -10.98
C TRP A 273 -19.64 -4.94 -11.07
N MET A 274 -18.65 -4.07 -10.96
CA MET A 274 -18.81 -2.61 -11.06
C MET A 274 -19.36 -2.18 -12.43
N ILE A 275 -19.09 -2.95 -13.50
CA ILE A 275 -19.68 -2.70 -14.83
C ILE A 275 -21.22 -2.75 -14.79
N ARG A 276 -21.79 -3.65 -13.98
CA ARG A 276 -23.25 -3.80 -13.84
C ARG A 276 -23.84 -2.94 -12.72
N LEU A 277 -23.12 -2.80 -11.61
CA LEU A 277 -23.60 -2.10 -10.41
C LEU A 277 -23.40 -0.58 -10.50
N GLY A 278 -22.41 -0.13 -11.28
CA GLY A 278 -21.90 1.22 -11.24
C GLY A 278 -21.04 1.50 -9.99
N ILE A 279 -20.30 2.61 -10.00
CA ILE A 279 -19.34 2.96 -8.93
C ILE A 279 -20.05 3.18 -7.60
N ASN A 280 -21.18 3.92 -7.59
CA ASN A 280 -21.87 4.28 -6.36
C ASN A 280 -22.37 3.06 -5.58
N ARG A 281 -23.12 2.17 -6.23
CA ARG A 281 -23.63 0.94 -5.58
C ARG A 281 -22.51 0.01 -5.14
N SER A 282 -21.43 -0.06 -5.94
CA SER A 282 -20.26 -0.86 -5.60
C SER A 282 -19.57 -0.37 -4.34
N LEU A 283 -19.44 0.94 -4.13
CA LEU A 283 -18.91 1.50 -2.88
C LEU A 283 -19.74 1.09 -1.66
N TRP A 284 -21.07 1.06 -1.77
CA TRP A 284 -21.94 0.62 -0.68
C TRP A 284 -21.78 -0.87 -0.38
N ILE A 285 -21.95 -1.72 -1.40
CA ILE A 285 -21.93 -3.18 -1.23
C ILE A 285 -20.54 -3.64 -0.78
N PHE A 286 -19.49 -3.20 -1.49
CA PHE A 286 -18.12 -3.66 -1.22
C PHE A 286 -17.58 -3.06 0.07
N GLY A 287 -17.95 -1.82 0.40
CA GLY A 287 -17.61 -1.20 1.68
C GLY A 287 -18.27 -1.92 2.85
N ALA A 288 -19.54 -2.33 2.72
CA ALA A 288 -20.23 -3.11 3.75
C ALA A 288 -19.58 -4.50 3.94
N VAL A 289 -19.25 -5.20 2.84
CA VAL A 289 -18.53 -6.50 2.91
C VAL A 289 -17.20 -6.34 3.61
N GLN A 290 -16.40 -5.34 3.23
CA GLN A 290 -15.10 -5.05 3.85
C GLN A 290 -15.25 -4.72 5.35
N MET A 291 -16.21 -3.85 5.71
CA MET A 291 -16.47 -3.46 7.09
C MET A 291 -16.87 -4.67 7.97
N ILE A 292 -17.79 -5.50 7.49
CA ILE A 292 -18.26 -6.69 8.21
C ILE A 292 -17.12 -7.72 8.35
N ALA A 293 -16.26 -7.85 7.37
CA ALA A 293 -15.14 -8.79 7.41
C ALA A 293 -14.16 -8.51 8.58
N ILE A 294 -14.05 -7.26 9.05
CA ILE A 294 -13.25 -6.90 10.24
C ILE A 294 -13.70 -7.68 11.48
N LEU A 295 -15.00 -7.97 11.61
CA LEU A 295 -15.53 -8.77 12.73
C LEU A 295 -14.99 -10.21 12.76
N GLY A 296 -14.52 -10.72 11.63
CA GLY A 296 -13.82 -12.01 11.56
C GLY A 296 -12.55 -12.02 12.41
N PHE A 297 -11.79 -10.93 12.45
CA PHE A 297 -10.63 -10.81 13.34
C PHE A 297 -11.02 -10.75 14.83
N ALA A 298 -12.13 -10.08 15.16
CA ALA A 298 -12.66 -10.11 16.53
C ALA A 298 -13.04 -11.54 16.95
N TRP A 299 -13.65 -12.30 16.04
CA TRP A 299 -13.92 -13.72 16.29
C TRP A 299 -12.63 -14.53 16.46
N LEU A 300 -11.65 -14.35 15.57
CA LEU A 300 -10.36 -15.03 15.67
C LEU A 300 -9.63 -14.74 17.00
N ALA A 301 -9.76 -13.51 17.52
CA ALA A 301 -9.17 -13.11 18.80
C ALA A 301 -9.75 -13.87 20.03
N THR A 302 -10.93 -14.47 19.92
CA THR A 302 -11.57 -15.27 20.96
C THR A 302 -11.42 -16.78 20.75
N ALA A 303 -10.91 -17.18 19.58
CA ALA A 303 -10.75 -18.60 19.24
C ALA A 303 -9.41 -19.16 19.75
N SER A 304 -9.37 -20.46 20.02
CA SER A 304 -8.11 -21.18 20.22
C SER A 304 -7.33 -21.25 18.92
N HIS A 305 -6.04 -21.63 18.97
CA HIS A 305 -5.20 -21.87 17.80
C HIS A 305 -5.90 -22.80 16.79
N ASN A 306 -6.27 -22.25 15.62
CA ASN A 306 -7.04 -22.96 14.60
C ASN A 306 -6.63 -22.45 13.21
N ILE A 307 -5.83 -23.23 12.50
CA ILE A 307 -5.28 -22.89 11.18
C ILE A 307 -6.36 -22.69 10.11
N PRO A 308 -7.38 -23.58 9.97
CA PRO A 308 -8.49 -23.35 9.05
C PRO A 308 -9.24 -22.05 9.30
N LEU A 309 -9.51 -21.70 10.57
CA LEU A 309 -10.18 -20.45 10.93
C LEU A 309 -9.31 -19.23 10.59
N LEU A 310 -8.00 -19.29 10.84
CA LEU A 310 -7.05 -18.25 10.45
C LEU A 310 -7.13 -17.98 8.94
N GLY A 311 -7.03 -19.04 8.12
CA GLY A 311 -7.09 -18.94 6.66
C GLY A 311 -8.43 -18.38 6.16
N LEU A 312 -9.55 -18.82 6.75
CA LEU A 312 -10.90 -18.36 6.41
C LEU A 312 -11.08 -16.88 6.72
N VAL A 313 -10.76 -16.45 7.95
CA VAL A 313 -10.94 -15.05 8.38
C VAL A 313 -10.10 -14.11 7.52
N ILE A 314 -8.81 -14.43 7.33
CA ILE A 314 -7.92 -13.63 6.49
C ILE A 314 -8.42 -13.63 5.03
N GLY A 315 -8.86 -14.78 4.51
CA GLY A 315 -9.34 -14.88 3.13
C GLY A 315 -10.59 -14.06 2.87
N VAL A 316 -11.56 -14.09 3.77
CA VAL A 316 -12.80 -13.29 3.68
C VAL A 316 -12.50 -11.80 3.76
N GLU A 317 -11.65 -11.41 4.71
CA GLU A 317 -11.23 -10.00 4.85
C GLU A 317 -10.48 -9.52 3.61
N ALA A 318 -9.46 -10.25 3.16
CA ALA A 318 -8.67 -9.89 1.98
C ALA A 318 -9.53 -9.81 0.71
N PHE A 319 -10.52 -10.68 0.55
CA PHE A 319 -11.48 -10.62 -0.53
C PHE A 319 -12.31 -9.33 -0.46
N GLY A 320 -12.83 -8.99 0.72
CA GLY A 320 -13.57 -7.74 0.97
C GLY A 320 -12.71 -6.50 0.68
N VAL A 321 -11.45 -6.51 1.11
CA VAL A 321 -10.46 -5.45 0.81
C VAL A 321 -10.22 -5.33 -0.69
N GLY A 322 -10.12 -6.44 -1.40
CA GLY A 322 -9.98 -6.46 -2.86
C GLY A 322 -11.16 -5.78 -3.56
N LEU A 323 -12.39 -6.17 -3.20
CA LEU A 323 -13.62 -5.55 -3.68
C LEU A 323 -13.67 -4.04 -3.38
N GLY A 324 -13.51 -3.67 -2.10
CA GLY A 324 -13.60 -2.28 -1.64
C GLY A 324 -12.52 -1.38 -2.27
N THR A 325 -11.32 -1.90 -2.46
CA THR A 325 -10.23 -1.16 -3.12
C THR A 325 -10.54 -0.91 -4.59
N ALA A 326 -11.10 -1.89 -5.32
CA ALA A 326 -11.47 -1.69 -6.73
C ALA A 326 -12.49 -0.53 -6.87
N ALA A 327 -13.55 -0.51 -6.07
CA ALA A 327 -14.54 0.56 -6.10
C ALA A 327 -13.97 1.92 -5.64
N PHE A 328 -13.15 1.92 -4.62
CA PHE A 328 -12.52 3.12 -4.08
C PHE A 328 -11.57 3.79 -5.09
N VAL A 329 -10.71 3.01 -5.73
CA VAL A 329 -9.80 3.52 -6.77
C VAL A 329 -10.57 4.01 -7.99
N ALA A 330 -11.65 3.32 -8.40
CA ALA A 330 -12.51 3.78 -9.47
C ALA A 330 -13.20 5.11 -9.13
N TYR A 331 -13.65 5.28 -7.88
CA TYR A 331 -14.21 6.55 -7.41
C TYR A 331 -13.19 7.68 -7.43
N ILE A 332 -11.96 7.45 -6.95
CA ILE A 332 -10.86 8.42 -7.02
C ILE A 332 -10.62 8.83 -8.49
N ALA A 333 -10.51 7.85 -9.39
CA ALA A 333 -10.29 8.12 -10.82
C ALA A 333 -11.44 8.95 -11.43
N HIS A 334 -12.68 8.61 -11.10
CA HIS A 334 -13.87 9.34 -11.56
C HIS A 334 -13.93 10.78 -11.02
N THR A 335 -13.41 11.01 -9.83
CA THR A 335 -13.40 12.33 -9.17
C THR A 335 -12.29 13.24 -9.73
N THR A 336 -11.26 12.69 -10.39
CA THR A 336 -10.15 13.48 -10.97
C THR A 336 -10.56 14.20 -12.24
N HIS A 337 -10.05 15.43 -12.42
CA HIS A 337 -10.28 16.19 -13.66
C HIS A 337 -9.37 15.71 -14.78
N PRO A 338 -9.87 15.54 -16.03
CA PRO A 338 -9.08 15.02 -17.16
C PRO A 338 -7.77 15.77 -17.44
N LEU A 339 -7.73 17.10 -17.25
CA LEU A 339 -6.52 17.92 -17.45
C LEU A 339 -5.47 17.74 -16.34
N TYR A 340 -5.88 17.33 -15.13
CA TYR A 340 -5.02 17.23 -13.96
C TYR A 340 -5.02 15.82 -13.36
N THR A 341 -5.37 14.81 -14.15
CA THR A 341 -5.59 13.42 -13.68
C THR A 341 -4.41 12.90 -12.85
N ALA A 342 -3.19 13.01 -13.36
CA ALA A 342 -2.01 12.49 -12.67
C ALA A 342 -1.81 13.15 -11.29
N THR A 343 -1.88 14.48 -11.23
CA THR A 343 -1.63 15.23 -9.99
C THR A 343 -2.76 15.06 -8.97
N GLN A 344 -4.03 15.19 -9.38
CA GLN A 344 -5.17 14.99 -8.48
C GLN A 344 -5.24 13.53 -7.99
N PHE A 345 -5.00 12.56 -8.87
CA PHE A 345 -4.96 11.15 -8.49
C PHE A 345 -3.84 10.88 -7.47
N ALA A 346 -2.64 11.40 -7.71
CA ALA A 346 -1.51 11.27 -6.77
C ALA A 346 -1.82 11.92 -5.41
N LEU A 347 -2.44 13.10 -5.40
CA LEU A 347 -2.83 13.78 -4.17
C LEU A 347 -3.89 13.00 -3.39
N PHE A 348 -4.93 12.48 -4.06
CA PHE A 348 -5.99 11.69 -3.42
C PHE A 348 -5.45 10.36 -2.89
N THR A 349 -4.57 9.69 -3.63
CA THR A 349 -3.94 8.45 -3.16
C THR A 349 -2.97 8.69 -2.01
N SER A 350 -2.25 9.82 -2.00
CA SER A 350 -1.44 10.24 -0.85
C SER A 350 -2.31 10.51 0.38
N LEU A 351 -3.44 11.19 0.21
CA LEU A 351 -4.41 11.42 1.30
C LEU A 351 -5.01 10.09 1.81
N ALA A 352 -5.29 9.13 0.92
CA ALA A 352 -5.74 7.80 1.31
C ALA A 352 -4.66 7.01 2.09
N ALA A 353 -3.38 7.35 1.94
CA ALA A 353 -2.29 6.75 2.70
C ALA A 353 -2.16 7.32 4.13
N VAL A 354 -2.73 8.49 4.42
CA VAL A 354 -2.67 9.13 5.75
C VAL A 354 -3.22 8.24 6.87
N PRO A 355 -4.38 7.54 6.72
CA PRO A 355 -4.85 6.61 7.75
C PRO A 355 -3.83 5.53 8.08
N ARG A 356 -3.16 4.97 7.06
CA ARG A 356 -2.10 3.97 7.26
C ARG A 356 -0.95 4.53 8.09
N THR A 357 -0.56 5.77 7.88
CA THR A 357 0.61 6.35 8.55
C THR A 357 0.28 6.84 9.97
N PHE A 358 -0.74 7.67 10.12
CA PHE A 358 -1.03 8.35 11.40
C PHE A 358 -1.95 7.54 12.30
N ALA A 359 -3.07 7.02 11.80
CA ALA A 359 -4.00 6.27 12.62
C ALA A 359 -3.41 4.91 13.04
N ASN A 360 -2.66 4.25 12.14
CA ASN A 360 -2.01 2.99 12.46
C ASN A 360 -0.91 3.14 13.51
N ALA A 361 -0.28 4.31 13.64
CA ALA A 361 0.69 4.56 14.71
C ALA A 361 0.08 4.44 16.12
N ALA A 362 -1.22 4.73 16.26
CA ALA A 362 -1.93 4.62 17.54
C ALA A 362 -2.42 3.20 17.85
N THR A 363 -2.40 2.26 16.89
CA THR A 363 -3.01 0.92 17.07
C THR A 363 -2.37 0.12 18.19
N GLY A 364 -1.04 0.21 18.36
CA GLY A 364 -0.35 -0.48 19.44
C GLY A 364 -0.83 -0.06 20.84
N TYR A 365 -1.05 1.26 21.04
CA TYR A 365 -1.63 1.78 22.29
C TYR A 365 -3.06 1.29 22.51
N MET A 366 -3.85 1.23 21.43
CA MET A 366 -5.23 0.76 21.51
C MET A 366 -5.29 -0.72 21.89
N VAL A 367 -4.46 -1.56 21.26
CA VAL A 367 -4.43 -3.00 21.55
C VAL A 367 -3.97 -3.27 22.99
N GLU A 368 -2.92 -2.59 23.49
CA GLU A 368 -2.42 -2.79 24.84
C GLU A 368 -3.44 -2.37 25.92
N ASN A 369 -4.28 -1.38 25.67
CA ASN A 369 -5.29 -0.92 26.62
C ASN A 369 -6.62 -1.66 26.51
N LEU A 370 -7.03 -2.06 25.30
CA LEU A 370 -8.35 -2.65 25.03
C LEU A 370 -8.28 -4.19 24.89
N GLY A 371 -7.12 -4.73 24.50
CA GLY A 371 -7.01 -6.10 24.01
C GLY A 371 -7.49 -6.25 22.57
N TRP A 372 -7.13 -7.39 21.94
CA TRP A 372 -7.37 -7.62 20.51
C TRP A 372 -8.85 -7.60 20.13
N PHE A 373 -9.73 -8.23 20.92
CA PHE A 373 -11.16 -8.30 20.61
C PHE A 373 -11.81 -6.92 20.52
N GLN A 374 -11.67 -6.10 21.59
CA GLN A 374 -12.26 -4.75 21.60
C GLN A 374 -11.61 -3.82 20.57
N PHE A 375 -10.33 -4.01 20.29
CA PHE A 375 -9.64 -3.28 19.24
C PHE A 375 -10.28 -3.52 17.87
N PHE A 376 -10.59 -4.76 17.49
CA PHE A 376 -11.25 -5.05 16.21
C PHE A 376 -12.70 -4.53 16.16
N ILE A 377 -13.43 -4.58 17.28
CA ILE A 377 -14.75 -3.92 17.37
C ILE A 377 -14.61 -2.40 17.16
N LEU A 378 -13.61 -1.75 17.74
CA LEU A 378 -13.34 -0.34 17.51
C LEU A 378 -13.02 -0.06 16.04
N CYS A 379 -12.21 -0.88 15.38
CA CYS A 379 -11.92 -0.74 13.94
C CYS A 379 -13.19 -0.85 13.08
N PHE A 380 -14.10 -1.78 13.42
CA PHE A 380 -15.41 -1.89 12.77
C PHE A 380 -16.24 -0.60 12.95
N LEU A 381 -16.31 -0.05 14.16
CA LEU A 381 -17.04 1.19 14.45
C LEU A 381 -16.43 2.40 13.72
N LEU A 382 -15.10 2.46 13.60
CA LEU A 382 -14.40 3.52 12.87
C LEU A 382 -14.59 3.47 11.35
N ALA A 383 -15.04 2.34 10.80
CA ALA A 383 -15.42 2.24 9.38
C ALA A 383 -16.78 2.86 9.09
N ILE A 384 -17.69 2.96 10.09
CA ILE A 384 -19.05 3.46 9.91
C ILE A 384 -19.09 4.91 9.38
N PRO A 385 -18.34 5.89 9.91
CA PRO A 385 -18.35 7.26 9.39
C PRO A 385 -18.02 7.34 7.89
N GLY A 386 -17.06 6.54 7.41
CA GLY A 386 -16.76 6.46 5.98
C GLY A 386 -17.94 5.97 5.14
N MET A 387 -18.65 4.96 5.63
CA MET A 387 -19.86 4.46 4.98
C MET A 387 -21.01 5.48 4.99
N LEU A 388 -21.21 6.20 6.11
CA LEU A 388 -22.26 7.23 6.21
C LEU A 388 -22.02 8.41 5.25
N LEU A 389 -20.77 8.76 4.95
CA LEU A 389 -20.46 9.80 3.96
C LEU A 389 -20.97 9.46 2.56
N LEU A 390 -21.10 8.18 2.20
CA LEU A 390 -21.66 7.74 0.92
C LEU A 390 -23.09 8.27 0.68
N LEU A 391 -23.87 8.51 1.73
CA LEU A 391 -25.21 9.12 1.62
C LEU A 391 -25.19 10.46 0.87
N LYS A 392 -24.09 11.21 0.99
CA LYS A 392 -23.96 12.55 0.37
C LYS A 392 -23.13 12.55 -0.90
N ILE A 393 -22.06 11.73 -0.94
CA ILE A 393 -21.09 11.79 -2.05
C ILE A 393 -21.34 10.77 -3.16
N ALA A 394 -21.97 9.63 -2.83
CA ALA A 394 -22.29 8.55 -3.75
C ALA A 394 -23.66 7.93 -3.41
N PRO A 395 -24.77 8.67 -3.54
CA PRO A 395 -26.10 8.16 -3.23
C PRO A 395 -26.42 6.92 -4.07
N TRP A 396 -27.15 5.97 -3.47
CA TRP A 396 -27.45 4.66 -4.07
C TRP A 396 -28.13 4.72 -5.45
N ASN A 397 -29.03 5.69 -5.66
CA ASN A 397 -29.90 5.77 -6.83
C ASN A 397 -29.42 6.74 -7.92
N THR A 398 -28.31 7.44 -7.75
CA THR A 398 -27.76 8.33 -8.79
C THR A 398 -26.88 7.55 -9.75
N THR A 399 -27.33 7.43 -11.01
CA THR A 399 -26.46 7.05 -12.13
C THR A 399 -25.44 8.17 -12.38
N ALA A 400 -24.23 7.81 -12.84
CA ALA A 400 -23.14 8.77 -13.09
C ALA A 400 -23.52 9.91 -14.08
N GLU A 401 -24.56 9.72 -14.88
CA GLU A 401 -25.07 10.69 -15.87
C GLU A 401 -25.79 11.91 -15.27
N ALA A 402 -26.37 11.81 -14.06
CA ALA A 402 -27.15 12.90 -13.46
C ALA A 402 -26.31 14.05 -12.87
N ARG A 403 -24.97 13.97 -12.91
CA ARG A 403 -24.07 15.04 -12.39
C ARG A 403 -23.54 15.99 -13.44
N THR A 404 -23.85 15.79 -14.71
CA THR A 404 -23.48 16.69 -15.81
C THR A 404 -24.47 17.86 -15.97
N GLU A 405 -25.58 17.85 -15.25
CA GLU A 405 -26.65 18.88 -15.36
C GLU A 405 -26.85 19.74 -14.09
N LEU A 406 -25.96 19.64 -13.09
CA LEU A 406 -25.94 20.52 -11.92
C LEU A 406 -24.60 21.24 -11.78
#